data_69b6941b7644c9848e4d85642fb2e6ad
#
_entry.id   69b6941b7644c9848e4d85642fb2e6ad
#
_cell.length_a   1.000
_cell.length_b   1.000
_cell.length_c   1.000
_cell.angle_alpha   90.00
_cell.angle_beta   90.00
_cell.angle_gamma   90.00
#
_symmetry.space_group_name_H-M   'P 1'
#
loop_
_entity.id
_entity.type
_entity.pdbx_description
1 polymer ?
#
loop_
_entity_poly.entity_id
_entity_poly.type
_entity_poly.pdbx_seq_one_letter_code
_entity_poly.pdbx_strand_id
1 'polypeptide(L)'
;MHKRRWAVVVAAVLVAGVAVTAAFAGSSRPAAGKTFYYIPKDTLNPYEVIADHGGKLALTELGDTQVVSSGTEDTAAAQQPAIQAAIQAHAAGIVIAGNDPQAVCPALQQAQAQGTKVVAFDSDVNCRSLFINQADTPTIGRSQIQLLGKLMNYKGQFAILSAASTATNQNAWIKYMKLELKKPKYKNMQLVKIYYGNDNPAQSRAATVAMLQAYPNLKGIESPTTVGISSAAQYISTSKYKKRVVVTGLGLPSQMKTYVHNGTVTAFQLWNPEDLGYLAGYAVSALADGSITGKVGETFKAGKLGHYVIIKGPDGKPQVVLGPPYTFTKANVDKFKF
;
A
#
# COMPACT_ATOMS: atom_id res chain seq x y z
N MET A 1 6.84 28.73 108.50
CA MET A 1 6.01 28.68 107.30
C MET A 1 6.80 29.33 106.16
N HIS A 2 7.62 28.64 105.35
CA HIS A 2 8.38 29.21 104.28
C HIS A 2 8.14 28.36 103.01
N LYS A 3 7.50 28.95 102.01
CA LYS A 3 7.30 28.35 100.70
C LYS A 3 8.56 28.58 99.82
N ARG A 4 9.30 27.56 99.49
CA ARG A 4 10.36 27.61 98.48
C ARG A 4 9.74 27.42 97.09
N ARG A 5 9.93 28.40 96.20
CA ARG A 5 9.65 28.33 94.79
C ARG A 5 10.82 27.72 94.07
N TRP A 6 10.61 26.68 93.36
CA TRP A 6 11.58 26.07 92.41
C TRP A 6 11.32 26.63 91.01
N ALA A 7 12.35 27.24 90.43
CA ALA A 7 12.31 27.68 89.02
C ALA A 7 12.82 26.52 88.15
N VAL A 8 12.01 26.12 87.19
CA VAL A 8 12.39 25.14 86.20
C VAL A 8 12.92 25.89 84.99
N VAL A 9 14.19 25.67 84.64
CA VAL A 9 14.81 26.16 83.44
C VAL A 9 14.54 25.20 82.36
N VAL A 10 13.76 25.58 81.35
CA VAL A 10 13.51 24.79 80.11
C VAL A 10 14.60 25.21 79.09
N ALA A 11 15.53 24.31 78.86
CA ALA A 11 16.49 24.47 77.73
C ALA A 11 15.81 24.07 76.44
N ALA A 12 15.59 25.04 75.54
CA ALA A 12 15.13 24.76 74.20
C ALA A 12 16.30 24.25 73.31
N VAL A 13 16.25 23.01 72.91
CA VAL A 13 17.14 22.41 71.89
C VAL A 13 16.56 22.69 70.52
N LEU A 14 17.15 23.60 69.75
CA LEU A 14 16.87 23.80 68.32
C LEU A 14 17.49 22.69 67.52
N VAL A 15 16.66 21.74 67.04
CA VAL A 15 17.07 20.74 66.03
C VAL A 15 16.86 21.38 64.66
N ALA A 16 17.95 21.77 63.99
CA ALA A 16 17.95 22.20 62.60
C ALA A 16 17.72 20.96 61.71
N GLY A 17 16.46 20.78 61.26
CA GLY A 17 16.11 19.74 60.29
C GLY A 17 16.59 20.16 58.90
N VAL A 18 17.66 19.49 58.40
CA VAL A 18 18.04 19.55 56.98
C VAL A 18 17.04 18.73 56.20
N ALA A 19 16.10 19.43 55.51
CA ALA A 19 15.23 18.79 54.56
C ALA A 19 16.02 18.43 53.29
N VAL A 20 16.44 17.16 53.15
CA VAL A 20 16.95 16.62 51.91
C VAL A 20 15.75 16.41 50.99
N THR A 21 15.50 17.37 50.08
CA THR A 21 14.60 17.17 48.95
C THR A 21 15.25 16.18 47.99
N ALA A 22 14.91 14.90 48.13
CA ALA A 22 15.18 13.90 47.08
C ALA A 22 14.41 14.31 45.83
N ALA A 23 15.09 14.93 44.88
CA ALA A 23 14.58 15.09 43.54
C ALA A 23 14.43 13.67 42.93
N PHE A 24 13.20 13.16 42.95
CA PHE A 24 12.87 12.02 42.10
C PHE A 24 13.02 12.51 40.66
N ALA A 25 14.19 12.21 40.04
CA ALA A 25 14.31 12.21 38.63
C ALA A 25 13.33 11.13 38.13
N GLY A 26 12.14 11.54 37.79
CA GLY A 26 11.19 10.68 37.12
C GLY A 26 11.86 10.18 35.85
N SER A 27 12.32 8.93 35.85
CA SER A 27 12.62 8.23 34.62
C SER A 27 11.31 8.20 33.83
N SER A 28 11.17 9.12 32.87
CA SER A 28 10.11 9.03 31.87
C SER A 28 10.29 7.65 31.20
N ARG A 29 9.45 6.67 31.58
CA ARG A 29 9.31 5.48 30.78
C ARG A 29 9.07 5.96 29.36
N PRO A 30 9.82 5.42 28.37
CA PRO A 30 9.47 5.66 26.97
C PRO A 30 7.97 5.41 26.83
N ALA A 31 7.25 6.33 26.25
CA ALA A 31 5.84 6.11 25.97
C ALA A 31 5.72 4.77 25.25
N ALA A 32 4.84 3.88 25.73
CA ALA A 32 4.64 2.59 25.09
C ALA A 32 4.30 2.85 23.61
N GLY A 33 5.00 2.17 22.69
CA GLY A 33 4.80 2.31 21.26
C GLY A 33 3.33 2.05 20.90
N LYS A 34 2.83 2.76 19.90
CA LYS A 34 1.46 2.59 19.40
C LYS A 34 1.36 1.30 18.59
N THR A 35 0.16 0.74 18.50
CA THR A 35 -0.14 -0.41 17.64
C THR A 35 -0.92 0.05 16.41
N PHE A 36 -0.45 -0.38 15.23
CA PHE A 36 -1.05 -0.12 13.94
C PHE A 36 -1.40 -1.42 13.23
N TYR A 37 -2.57 -1.49 12.64
CA TYR A 37 -3.02 -2.63 11.85
C TYR A 37 -2.78 -2.36 10.37
N TYR A 38 -2.06 -3.28 9.71
CA TYR A 38 -1.91 -3.34 8.27
C TYR A 38 -2.86 -4.39 7.73
N ILE A 39 -3.75 -3.98 6.85
CA ILE A 39 -4.81 -4.81 6.28
C ILE A 39 -4.61 -4.84 4.76
N PRO A 40 -3.74 -5.76 4.26
CA PRO A 40 -3.53 -5.95 2.82
C PRO A 40 -4.79 -6.46 2.13
N LYS A 41 -4.80 -6.51 0.81
CA LYS A 41 -5.89 -7.13 0.04
C LYS A 41 -6.06 -8.60 0.42
N ASP A 42 -4.96 -9.31 0.48
CA ASP A 42 -4.86 -10.67 0.98
C ASP A 42 -3.45 -10.95 1.54
N THR A 43 -3.29 -12.03 2.29
CA THR A 43 -2.01 -12.37 2.94
C THR A 43 -1.12 -13.31 2.10
N LEU A 44 -1.54 -13.70 0.91
CA LEU A 44 -0.82 -14.64 0.03
C LEU A 44 -0.13 -13.93 -1.14
N ASN A 45 -0.56 -12.73 -1.48
CA ASN A 45 0.01 -11.96 -2.59
C ASN A 45 1.41 -11.45 -2.23
N PRO A 46 2.48 -11.88 -2.95
CA PRO A 46 3.84 -11.45 -2.65
C PRO A 46 4.05 -9.93 -2.69
N TYR A 47 3.27 -9.20 -3.49
CA TYR A 47 3.29 -7.73 -3.51
C TYR A 47 2.87 -7.15 -2.16
N GLU A 48 1.77 -7.65 -1.60
CA GLU A 48 1.24 -7.20 -0.30
C GLU A 48 2.23 -7.53 0.82
N VAL A 49 2.81 -8.74 0.82
CA VAL A 49 3.82 -9.17 1.81
C VAL A 49 5.04 -8.23 1.81
N ILE A 50 5.50 -7.79 0.63
CA ILE A 50 6.62 -6.84 0.52
C ILE A 50 6.22 -5.46 1.03
N ALA A 51 5.01 -5.00 0.74
CA ALA A 51 4.50 -3.72 1.23
C ALA A 51 4.32 -3.73 2.76
N ASP A 52 3.77 -4.81 3.32
CA ASP A 52 3.63 -4.99 4.77
C ASP A 52 4.99 -4.99 5.49
N HIS A 53 6.01 -5.59 4.87
CA HIS A 53 7.38 -5.54 5.39
C HIS A 53 7.90 -4.10 5.45
N GLY A 54 7.64 -3.29 4.44
CA GLY A 54 7.97 -1.86 4.44
C GLY A 54 7.31 -1.11 5.60
N GLY A 55 6.02 -1.38 5.84
CA GLY A 55 5.29 -0.82 6.98
C GLY A 55 5.92 -1.22 8.32
N LYS A 56 6.33 -2.48 8.46
CA LYS A 56 7.01 -2.98 9.64
C LYS A 56 8.33 -2.25 9.90
N LEU A 57 9.13 -2.04 8.86
CA LEU A 57 10.38 -1.28 8.97
C LEU A 57 10.12 0.14 9.49
N ALA A 58 9.18 0.86 8.89
CA ALA A 58 8.82 2.22 9.28
C ALA A 58 8.37 2.31 10.75
N LEU A 59 7.42 1.46 11.14
CA LEU A 59 6.86 1.49 12.50
C LEU A 59 7.89 1.06 13.54
N THR A 60 8.76 0.09 13.22
CA THR A 60 9.87 -0.30 14.11
C THR A 60 10.86 0.85 14.32
N GLU A 61 11.22 1.61 13.28
CA GLU A 61 12.06 2.81 13.38
C GLU A 61 11.43 3.90 14.26
N LEU A 62 10.11 3.97 14.30
CA LEU A 62 9.34 4.93 15.12
C LEU A 62 9.09 4.43 16.56
N GLY A 63 9.50 3.18 16.90
CA GLY A 63 9.22 2.57 18.20
C GLY A 63 7.80 2.06 18.35
N ASP A 64 7.08 1.90 17.24
CA ASP A 64 5.69 1.46 17.15
C ASP A 64 5.60 -0.03 16.74
N THR A 65 4.42 -0.62 16.89
CA THR A 65 4.15 -2.03 16.57
C THR A 65 3.21 -2.14 15.36
N GLN A 66 3.57 -3.02 14.42
CA GLN A 66 2.69 -3.43 13.33
C GLN A 66 2.02 -4.76 13.64
N VAL A 67 0.72 -4.85 13.36
CA VAL A 67 -0.05 -6.10 13.26
C VAL A 67 -0.54 -6.24 11.82
N VAL A 68 -0.11 -7.28 11.12
CA VAL A 68 -0.62 -7.60 9.77
C VAL A 68 -1.75 -8.61 9.91
N SER A 69 -2.92 -8.29 9.37
CA SER A 69 -4.09 -9.16 9.42
C SER A 69 -4.99 -8.91 8.20
N SER A 70 -5.35 -9.97 7.50
CA SER A 70 -6.36 -9.99 6.44
C SER A 70 -6.75 -11.45 6.17
N GLY A 71 -7.75 -11.68 5.31
CA GLY A 71 -8.02 -13.00 4.75
C GLY A 71 -7.04 -13.38 3.64
N THR A 72 -7.32 -14.50 3.00
CA THR A 72 -6.55 -15.03 1.87
C THR A 72 -7.22 -14.78 0.51
N GLU A 73 -8.35 -14.08 0.52
CA GLU A 73 -9.14 -13.77 -0.66
C GLU A 73 -9.22 -12.25 -0.89
N ASP A 74 -9.16 -11.84 -2.13
CA ASP A 74 -9.29 -10.43 -2.56
C ASP A 74 -10.78 -9.98 -2.51
N THR A 75 -11.35 -9.99 -1.28
CA THR A 75 -12.74 -9.59 -1.02
C THR A 75 -12.85 -8.70 0.22
N ALA A 76 -13.81 -7.77 0.23
CA ALA A 76 -14.09 -6.95 1.42
C ALA A 76 -14.50 -7.79 2.64
N ALA A 77 -15.20 -8.91 2.42
CA ALA A 77 -15.61 -9.82 3.48
C ALA A 77 -14.39 -10.44 4.21
N ALA A 78 -13.33 -10.75 3.47
CA ALA A 78 -12.09 -11.27 4.01
C ALA A 78 -11.32 -10.24 4.89
N GLN A 79 -11.54 -8.95 4.67
CA GLN A 79 -10.91 -7.86 5.45
C GLN A 79 -11.71 -7.49 6.72
N GLN A 80 -13.00 -7.78 6.80
CA GLN A 80 -13.86 -7.38 7.92
C GLN A 80 -13.35 -7.85 9.29
N PRO A 81 -12.93 -9.13 9.48
CA PRO A 81 -12.43 -9.58 10.78
C PRO A 81 -11.19 -8.79 11.25
N ALA A 82 -10.30 -8.43 10.34
CA ALA A 82 -9.10 -7.65 10.64
C ALA A 82 -9.44 -6.21 11.09
N ILE A 83 -10.41 -5.57 10.43
CA ILE A 83 -10.90 -4.25 10.84
C ILE A 83 -11.53 -4.34 12.24
N GLN A 84 -12.34 -5.35 12.52
CA GLN A 84 -12.95 -5.54 13.83
C GLN A 84 -11.90 -5.82 14.93
N ALA A 85 -10.85 -6.59 14.60
CA ALA A 85 -9.74 -6.82 15.54
C ALA A 85 -8.99 -5.50 15.86
N ALA A 86 -8.77 -4.64 14.87
CA ALA A 86 -8.17 -3.33 15.09
C ALA A 86 -9.02 -2.43 15.99
N ILE A 87 -10.36 -2.45 15.81
CA ILE A 87 -11.31 -1.72 16.66
C ILE A 87 -11.24 -2.22 18.10
N GLN A 88 -11.30 -3.54 18.31
CA GLN A 88 -11.26 -4.15 19.64
C GLN A 88 -9.91 -3.89 20.36
N ALA A 89 -8.83 -3.84 19.60
CA ALA A 89 -7.50 -3.54 20.11
C ALA A 89 -7.25 -2.05 20.37
N HIS A 90 -8.22 -1.17 20.09
CA HIS A 90 -8.05 0.29 20.14
C HIS A 90 -6.80 0.75 19.39
N ALA A 91 -6.61 0.22 18.17
CA ALA A 91 -5.44 0.52 17.36
C ALA A 91 -5.31 2.03 17.12
N ALA A 92 -4.08 2.56 17.19
CA ALA A 92 -3.80 3.96 16.92
C ALA A 92 -4.09 4.33 15.46
N GLY A 93 -3.93 3.36 14.55
CA GLY A 93 -4.30 3.53 13.15
C GLY A 93 -4.44 2.20 12.41
N ILE A 94 -5.14 2.29 11.28
CA ILE A 94 -5.31 1.24 10.28
C ILE A 94 -4.72 1.73 8.97
N VAL A 95 -3.85 0.92 8.37
CA VAL A 95 -3.34 1.07 7.00
C VAL A 95 -3.98 -0.03 6.17
N ILE A 96 -4.78 0.32 5.17
CA ILE A 96 -5.60 -0.64 4.41
C ILE A 96 -5.43 -0.50 2.91
N ALA A 97 -5.22 -1.63 2.21
CA ALA A 97 -5.42 -1.75 0.77
C ALA A 97 -6.81 -2.33 0.53
N GLY A 98 -7.79 -1.49 0.21
CA GLY A 98 -9.20 -1.88 0.20
C GLY A 98 -9.58 -2.76 -0.99
N ASN A 99 -10.24 -3.90 -0.74
CA ASN A 99 -10.77 -4.79 -1.78
C ASN A 99 -12.07 -4.27 -2.40
N ASP A 100 -12.87 -3.56 -1.61
CA ASP A 100 -14.02 -2.80 -2.10
C ASP A 100 -14.06 -1.44 -1.38
N PRO A 101 -14.02 -0.32 -2.14
CA PRO A 101 -13.84 1.02 -1.57
C PRO A 101 -15.00 1.48 -0.70
N GLN A 102 -16.18 0.87 -0.87
CA GLN A 102 -17.40 1.25 -0.14
C GLN A 102 -17.75 0.23 0.95
N ALA A 103 -17.61 -1.07 0.67
CA ALA A 103 -18.06 -2.14 1.57
C ALA A 103 -17.28 -2.20 2.89
N VAL A 104 -16.02 -1.76 2.91
CA VAL A 104 -15.20 -1.71 4.15
C VAL A 104 -15.50 -0.46 5.00
N CYS A 105 -16.17 0.56 4.45
CA CYS A 105 -16.33 1.85 5.11
C CYS A 105 -17.14 1.84 6.41
N PRO A 106 -18.25 1.10 6.56
CA PRO A 106 -18.98 1.11 7.83
C PRO A 106 -18.10 0.73 9.03
N ALA A 107 -17.27 -0.31 8.91
CA ALA A 107 -16.36 -0.75 9.97
C ALA A 107 -15.20 0.24 10.17
N LEU A 108 -14.62 0.79 9.10
CA LEU A 108 -13.57 1.80 9.21
C LEU A 108 -14.07 3.10 9.85
N GLN A 109 -15.30 3.52 9.58
CA GLN A 109 -15.93 4.68 10.23
C GLN A 109 -16.17 4.43 11.71
N GLN A 110 -16.51 3.19 12.10
CA GLN A 110 -16.60 2.80 13.50
C GLN A 110 -15.23 2.93 14.20
N ALA A 111 -14.14 2.48 13.55
CA ALA A 111 -12.78 2.66 14.06
C ALA A 111 -12.43 4.16 14.22
N GLN A 112 -12.75 4.99 13.21
CA GLN A 112 -12.51 6.43 13.26
C GLN A 112 -13.29 7.12 14.38
N ALA A 113 -14.52 6.70 14.67
CA ALA A 113 -15.32 7.23 15.77
C ALA A 113 -14.67 6.97 17.16
N GLN A 114 -13.80 5.95 17.25
CA GLN A 114 -12.99 5.66 18.44
C GLN A 114 -11.62 6.36 18.44
N GLY A 115 -11.33 7.20 17.44
CA GLY A 115 -10.06 7.93 17.32
C GLY A 115 -8.99 7.26 16.46
N THR A 116 -9.21 6.03 15.99
CA THR A 116 -8.28 5.30 15.10
C THR A 116 -8.10 6.04 13.78
N LYS A 117 -6.86 6.27 13.36
CA LYS A 117 -6.56 6.92 12.08
C LYS A 117 -6.66 5.90 10.95
N VAL A 118 -7.24 6.29 9.82
CA VAL A 118 -7.39 5.41 8.65
C VAL A 118 -6.60 5.97 7.47
N VAL A 119 -5.59 5.23 7.06
CA VAL A 119 -4.78 5.50 5.87
C VAL A 119 -5.05 4.40 4.85
N ALA A 120 -5.51 4.76 3.66
CA ALA A 120 -5.51 3.85 2.54
C ALA A 120 -4.13 3.84 1.87
N PHE A 121 -3.69 2.69 1.36
CA PHE A 121 -2.49 2.59 0.53
C PHE A 121 -2.77 1.63 -0.63
N ASP A 122 -2.03 1.72 -1.71
CA ASP A 122 -2.20 0.90 -2.92
C ASP A 122 -3.62 1.00 -3.52
N SER A 123 -4.62 0.41 -2.87
CA SER A 123 -6.03 0.42 -3.29
C SER A 123 -6.86 1.28 -2.33
N ASP A 124 -7.39 2.38 -2.85
CA ASP A 124 -8.07 3.42 -2.07
C ASP A 124 -9.44 2.97 -1.54
N VAL A 125 -9.85 3.57 -0.40
CA VAL A 125 -11.20 3.43 0.18
C VAL A 125 -11.88 4.78 0.34
N ASN A 126 -13.22 4.80 0.33
CA ASN A 126 -13.98 6.06 0.33
C ASN A 126 -13.93 6.84 1.66
N CYS A 127 -13.59 6.19 2.77
CA CYS A 127 -13.69 6.68 4.15
C CYS A 127 -12.33 6.86 4.84
N ARG A 128 -11.27 7.14 4.09
CA ARG A 128 -9.91 7.34 4.63
C ARG A 128 -9.63 8.79 5.00
N SER A 129 -8.68 9.00 5.91
CA SER A 129 -8.11 10.32 6.22
C SER A 129 -7.07 10.74 5.17
N LEU A 130 -6.25 9.80 4.69
CA LEU A 130 -5.19 10.02 3.72
C LEU A 130 -5.03 8.80 2.83
N PHE A 131 -4.66 9.01 1.56
CA PHE A 131 -4.31 7.94 0.63
C PHE A 131 -2.82 8.01 0.27
N ILE A 132 -2.12 6.89 0.42
CA ILE A 132 -0.74 6.73 -0.03
C ILE A 132 -0.77 6.01 -1.37
N ASN A 133 -0.66 6.82 -2.42
CA ASN A 133 -0.73 6.36 -3.79
C ASN A 133 0.67 6.00 -4.30
N GLN A 134 0.82 4.86 -4.90
CA GLN A 134 2.08 4.32 -5.41
C GLN A 134 2.69 5.17 -6.54
N ALA A 135 1.85 5.76 -7.37
CA ALA A 135 2.23 6.74 -8.40
C ALA A 135 0.99 7.53 -8.83
N ASP A 136 1.17 8.58 -9.59
CA ASP A 136 0.05 9.34 -10.14
C ASP A 136 -0.86 8.44 -11.00
N THR A 137 -2.11 8.32 -10.58
CA THR A 137 -3.09 7.39 -11.18
C THR A 137 -3.26 7.56 -12.69
N PRO A 138 -3.40 8.79 -13.25
CA PRO A 138 -3.36 9.02 -14.69
C PRO A 138 -2.11 8.49 -15.36
N THR A 139 -0.95 8.71 -14.75
CA THR A 139 0.35 8.29 -15.28
C THR A 139 0.46 6.78 -15.34
N ILE A 140 0.05 6.04 -14.30
CA ILE A 140 0.06 4.57 -14.31
C ILE A 140 -0.77 4.03 -15.49
N GLY A 141 -2.04 4.45 -15.61
CA GLY A 141 -2.89 3.92 -16.68
C GLY A 141 -2.38 4.25 -18.08
N ARG A 142 -1.92 5.48 -18.29
CA ARG A 142 -1.40 5.91 -19.59
C ARG A 142 -0.08 5.21 -19.95
N SER A 143 0.86 5.12 -19.00
CA SER A 143 2.18 4.52 -19.25
C SER A 143 2.09 3.05 -19.64
N GLN A 144 1.15 2.30 -19.05
CA GLN A 144 0.91 0.90 -19.40
C GLN A 144 0.46 0.75 -20.87
N ILE A 145 -0.47 1.59 -21.35
CA ILE A 145 -0.88 1.57 -22.77
C ILE A 145 0.24 2.09 -23.69
N GLN A 146 1.03 3.05 -23.23
CA GLN A 146 2.18 3.52 -24.00
C GLN A 146 3.21 2.40 -24.19
N LEU A 147 3.49 1.63 -23.15
CA LEU A 147 4.39 0.48 -23.20
C LEU A 147 3.82 -0.64 -24.09
N LEU A 148 2.57 -1.05 -23.84
CA LEU A 148 1.89 -2.06 -24.65
C LEU A 148 1.87 -1.66 -26.13
N GLY A 149 1.49 -0.41 -26.45
CA GLY A 149 1.45 0.09 -27.81
C GLY A 149 2.81 0.00 -28.52
N LYS A 150 3.88 0.41 -27.84
CA LYS A 150 5.24 0.27 -28.34
C LYS A 150 5.60 -1.19 -28.64
N LEU A 151 5.31 -2.09 -27.70
CA LEU A 151 5.61 -3.53 -27.83
C LEU A 151 4.77 -4.21 -28.92
N MET A 152 3.55 -3.77 -29.17
CA MET A 152 2.64 -4.26 -30.22
C MET A 152 2.83 -3.57 -31.57
N ASN A 153 3.77 -2.62 -31.71
CA ASN A 153 3.90 -1.77 -32.89
C ASN A 153 2.58 -1.04 -33.22
N TYR A 154 1.84 -0.62 -32.21
CA TYR A 154 0.58 0.15 -32.26
C TYR A 154 -0.53 -0.50 -33.10
N LYS A 155 -0.62 -1.86 -33.16
CA LYS A 155 -1.64 -2.57 -33.94
C LYS A 155 -2.02 -3.92 -33.34
N GLY A 156 -3.29 -4.32 -33.58
CA GLY A 156 -3.81 -5.64 -33.23
C GLY A 156 -4.70 -5.64 -31.99
N GLN A 157 -5.28 -6.80 -31.73
CA GLN A 157 -6.17 -7.03 -30.60
C GLN A 157 -5.36 -7.27 -29.31
N PHE A 158 -5.85 -6.73 -28.21
CA PHE A 158 -5.32 -7.03 -26.88
C PHE A 158 -6.46 -7.14 -25.85
N ALA A 159 -6.19 -7.83 -24.77
CA ALA A 159 -7.08 -7.93 -23.61
C ALA A 159 -6.40 -7.38 -22.36
N ILE A 160 -7.19 -6.97 -21.38
CA ILE A 160 -6.73 -6.62 -20.04
C ILE A 160 -7.04 -7.80 -19.12
N LEU A 161 -6.06 -8.21 -18.30
CA LEU A 161 -6.22 -9.18 -17.21
C LEU A 161 -6.06 -8.45 -15.88
N SER A 162 -7.18 -8.09 -15.26
CA SER A 162 -7.26 -7.35 -14.00
C SER A 162 -7.48 -8.30 -12.81
N ALA A 163 -7.39 -7.78 -11.58
CA ALA A 163 -7.73 -8.50 -10.35
C ALA A 163 -9.26 -8.64 -10.20
N ALA A 164 -9.83 -8.09 -9.15
CA ALA A 164 -11.29 -8.10 -8.94
C ALA A 164 -11.98 -6.97 -9.71
N SER A 165 -13.26 -7.13 -10.02
CA SER A 165 -14.07 -6.08 -10.66
C SER A 165 -14.32 -4.88 -9.74
N THR A 166 -14.12 -5.02 -8.43
CA THR A 166 -14.24 -3.97 -7.41
C THR A 166 -12.91 -3.26 -7.11
N ALA A 167 -11.77 -3.76 -7.63
CA ALA A 167 -10.43 -3.22 -7.35
C ALA A 167 -10.32 -1.74 -7.77
N THR A 168 -10.29 -0.83 -6.79
CA THR A 168 -10.36 0.63 -6.98
C THR A 168 -9.21 1.15 -7.83
N ASN A 169 -7.97 0.75 -7.48
CA ASN A 169 -6.75 1.18 -8.15
C ASN A 169 -6.77 0.77 -9.63
N GLN A 170 -7.00 -0.51 -9.94
CA GLN A 170 -6.97 -1.04 -11.29
C GLN A 170 -8.10 -0.47 -12.15
N ASN A 171 -9.30 -0.31 -11.60
CA ASN A 171 -10.41 0.33 -12.29
C ASN A 171 -10.09 1.78 -12.67
N ALA A 172 -9.44 2.53 -11.78
CA ALA A 172 -8.97 3.89 -12.06
C ALA A 172 -7.90 3.89 -13.17
N TRP A 173 -6.91 2.98 -13.14
CA TRP A 173 -5.90 2.88 -14.20
C TRP A 173 -6.51 2.48 -15.54
N ILE A 174 -7.43 1.51 -15.58
CA ILE A 174 -8.14 1.08 -16.79
C ILE A 174 -8.94 2.24 -17.41
N LYS A 175 -9.52 3.12 -16.58
CA LYS A 175 -10.15 4.36 -17.08
C LYS A 175 -9.14 5.22 -17.87
N TYR A 176 -7.94 5.44 -17.33
CA TYR A 176 -6.91 6.21 -18.01
C TYR A 176 -6.25 5.46 -19.19
N MET A 177 -6.16 4.13 -19.16
CA MET A 177 -5.82 3.30 -20.30
C MET A 177 -6.78 3.55 -21.47
N LYS A 178 -8.10 3.50 -21.20
CA LYS A 178 -9.14 3.77 -22.21
C LYS A 178 -9.07 5.20 -22.75
N LEU A 179 -8.72 6.19 -21.91
CA LEU A 179 -8.50 7.56 -22.36
C LEU A 179 -7.27 7.70 -23.26
N GLU A 180 -6.17 7.01 -22.92
CA GLU A 180 -4.95 7.02 -23.75
C GLU A 180 -5.20 6.38 -25.12
N LEU A 181 -5.96 5.29 -25.17
CA LEU A 181 -6.32 4.59 -26.42
C LEU A 181 -7.12 5.43 -27.41
N LYS A 182 -7.79 6.51 -26.97
CA LYS A 182 -8.50 7.43 -27.86
C LYS A 182 -7.57 8.29 -28.74
N LYS A 183 -6.26 8.32 -28.44
CA LYS A 183 -5.31 9.11 -29.23
C LYS A 183 -5.08 8.48 -30.61
N PRO A 184 -4.89 9.27 -31.68
CA PRO A 184 -4.80 8.79 -33.07
C PRO A 184 -3.76 7.68 -33.30
N LYS A 185 -2.65 7.71 -32.56
CA LYS A 185 -1.57 6.70 -32.69
C LYS A 185 -2.01 5.26 -32.34
N TYR A 186 -3.10 5.10 -31.57
CA TYR A 186 -3.62 3.79 -31.19
C TYR A 186 -4.80 3.32 -32.04
N LYS A 187 -5.16 4.00 -33.12
CA LYS A 187 -6.34 3.71 -33.94
C LYS A 187 -6.41 2.26 -34.46
N ASN A 188 -5.27 1.59 -34.59
CA ASN A 188 -5.17 0.21 -35.05
C ASN A 188 -5.05 -0.80 -33.89
N MET A 189 -5.15 -0.36 -32.62
CA MET A 189 -5.19 -1.22 -31.45
C MET A 189 -6.64 -1.38 -30.98
N GLN A 190 -7.02 -2.60 -30.64
CA GLN A 190 -8.37 -2.93 -30.20
C GLN A 190 -8.34 -3.63 -28.84
N LEU A 191 -8.87 -2.99 -27.79
CA LEU A 191 -9.19 -3.65 -26.53
C LEU A 191 -10.43 -4.52 -26.74
N VAL A 192 -10.27 -5.85 -26.71
CA VAL A 192 -11.39 -6.77 -27.00
C VAL A 192 -12.21 -7.09 -25.76
N LYS A 193 -11.55 -7.25 -24.58
CA LYS A 193 -12.25 -7.56 -23.33
C LYS A 193 -11.36 -7.31 -22.12
N ILE A 194 -11.98 -7.10 -20.95
CA ILE A 194 -11.34 -7.11 -19.63
C ILE A 194 -11.73 -8.43 -18.97
N TYR A 195 -10.72 -9.17 -18.51
CA TYR A 195 -10.85 -10.40 -17.74
C TYR A 195 -10.42 -10.13 -16.30
N TYR A 196 -10.96 -10.88 -15.36
CA TYR A 196 -10.68 -10.77 -13.94
C TYR A 196 -10.13 -12.09 -13.42
N GLY A 197 -8.99 -12.05 -12.75
CA GLY A 197 -8.32 -13.20 -12.15
C GLY A 197 -8.37 -13.21 -10.62
N ASN A 198 -9.03 -12.21 -10.01
CA ASN A 198 -9.22 -12.05 -8.56
C ASN A 198 -7.91 -12.17 -7.74
N ASP A 199 -6.81 -11.67 -8.30
CA ASP A 199 -5.43 -11.83 -7.78
C ASP A 199 -5.08 -13.27 -7.34
N ASN A 200 -5.79 -14.25 -7.92
CA ASN A 200 -5.58 -15.67 -7.72
C ASN A 200 -4.82 -16.26 -8.93
N PRO A 201 -3.66 -16.94 -8.72
CA PRO A 201 -2.85 -17.47 -9.81
C PRO A 201 -3.60 -18.45 -10.73
N ALA A 202 -4.42 -19.36 -10.16
CA ALA A 202 -5.16 -20.34 -10.93
C ALA A 202 -6.26 -19.69 -11.78
N GLN A 203 -7.00 -18.72 -11.24
CA GLN A 203 -8.03 -17.97 -11.95
C GLN A 203 -7.40 -17.06 -13.02
N SER A 204 -6.28 -16.40 -12.74
CA SER A 204 -5.54 -15.58 -13.70
C SER A 204 -5.02 -16.42 -14.88
N ARG A 205 -4.53 -17.65 -14.60
CA ARG A 205 -4.15 -18.62 -15.64
C ARG A 205 -5.35 -19.05 -16.47
N ALA A 206 -6.47 -19.40 -15.83
CA ALA A 206 -7.70 -19.79 -16.53
C ALA A 206 -8.23 -18.66 -17.42
N ALA A 207 -8.22 -17.42 -16.92
CA ALA A 207 -8.60 -16.22 -17.69
C ALA A 207 -7.65 -16.02 -18.90
N THR A 208 -6.35 -16.25 -18.72
CA THR A 208 -5.37 -16.20 -19.84
C THR A 208 -5.69 -17.23 -20.93
N VAL A 209 -5.99 -18.46 -20.56
CA VAL A 209 -6.39 -19.50 -21.51
C VAL A 209 -7.69 -19.11 -22.23
N ALA A 210 -8.70 -18.69 -21.48
CA ALA A 210 -10.00 -18.30 -22.02
C ALA A 210 -9.90 -17.15 -23.03
N MET A 211 -9.09 -16.10 -22.76
CA MET A 211 -8.94 -14.98 -23.69
C MET A 211 -8.24 -15.40 -24.98
N LEU A 212 -7.26 -16.31 -24.92
CA LEU A 212 -6.53 -16.80 -26.09
C LEU A 212 -7.37 -17.75 -26.96
N GLN A 213 -8.32 -18.47 -26.35
CA GLN A 213 -9.30 -19.29 -27.06
C GLN A 213 -10.38 -18.43 -27.71
N ALA A 214 -10.92 -17.45 -26.98
CA ALA A 214 -11.97 -16.57 -27.47
C ALA A 214 -11.48 -15.60 -28.57
N TYR A 215 -10.20 -15.23 -28.55
CA TYR A 215 -9.61 -14.27 -29.49
C TYR A 215 -8.35 -14.85 -30.15
N PRO A 216 -8.47 -15.70 -31.17
CA PRO A 216 -7.31 -16.38 -31.82
C PRO A 216 -6.28 -15.40 -32.41
N ASN A 217 -6.70 -14.18 -32.72
CA ASN A 217 -5.86 -13.11 -33.28
C ASN A 217 -5.30 -12.15 -32.19
N LEU A 218 -5.44 -12.50 -30.90
CA LEU A 218 -4.90 -11.69 -29.80
C LEU A 218 -3.39 -11.50 -29.96
N LYS A 219 -2.94 -10.26 -29.86
CA LYS A 219 -1.53 -9.85 -29.97
C LYS A 219 -0.94 -9.36 -28.67
N GLY A 220 -1.77 -8.96 -27.68
CA GLY A 220 -1.29 -8.43 -26.43
C GLY A 220 -2.17 -8.81 -25.23
N ILE A 221 -1.53 -8.95 -24.09
CA ILE A 221 -2.16 -9.04 -22.77
C ILE A 221 -1.53 -7.93 -21.93
N GLU A 222 -2.37 -7.01 -21.48
CA GLU A 222 -2.01 -6.00 -20.49
C GLU A 222 -2.54 -6.43 -19.15
N SER A 223 -1.67 -6.52 -18.12
CA SER A 223 -2.13 -6.92 -16.79
C SER A 223 -1.71 -5.92 -15.71
N PRO A 224 -2.66 -5.10 -15.21
CA PRO A 224 -2.39 -4.13 -14.15
C PRO A 224 -2.35 -4.78 -12.76
N THR A 225 -1.93 -6.06 -12.66
CA THR A 225 -1.74 -6.78 -11.40
C THR A 225 -0.54 -7.72 -11.48
N THR A 226 0.21 -7.82 -10.38
CA THR A 226 1.43 -8.64 -10.29
C THR A 226 1.12 -10.13 -10.42
N VAL A 227 -0.01 -10.57 -9.88
CA VAL A 227 -0.47 -11.97 -10.01
C VAL A 227 -0.92 -12.28 -11.43
N GLY A 228 -1.65 -11.36 -12.07
CA GLY A 228 -2.13 -11.55 -13.43
C GLY A 228 -0.99 -11.62 -14.45
N ILE A 229 -0.03 -10.67 -14.42
CA ILE A 229 1.09 -10.67 -15.36
C ILE A 229 1.98 -11.90 -15.20
N SER A 230 2.28 -12.31 -13.95
CA SER A 230 3.13 -13.48 -13.69
C SER A 230 2.46 -14.77 -14.18
N SER A 231 1.16 -14.94 -13.93
CA SER A 231 0.36 -16.09 -14.39
C SER A 231 0.24 -16.16 -15.91
N ALA A 232 0.01 -15.01 -16.57
CA ALA A 232 -0.03 -14.91 -18.01
C ALA A 232 1.34 -15.22 -18.63
N ALA A 233 2.43 -14.64 -18.08
CA ALA A 233 3.78 -14.91 -18.55
C ALA A 233 4.18 -16.38 -18.38
N GLN A 234 3.82 -16.99 -17.25
CA GLN A 234 4.05 -18.43 -17.01
C GLN A 234 3.38 -19.29 -18.09
N TYR A 235 2.10 -19.06 -18.35
CA TYR A 235 1.39 -19.83 -19.38
C TYR A 235 1.96 -19.58 -20.78
N ILE A 236 2.18 -18.33 -21.15
CA ILE A 236 2.70 -17.97 -22.48
C ILE A 236 4.10 -18.57 -22.70
N SER A 237 4.96 -18.59 -21.66
CA SER A 237 6.36 -19.04 -21.77
C SER A 237 6.53 -20.46 -22.29
N THR A 238 5.55 -21.36 -22.04
CA THR A 238 5.55 -22.78 -22.42
C THR A 238 4.54 -23.11 -23.51
N SER A 239 3.81 -22.11 -24.03
CA SER A 239 2.74 -22.30 -24.99
C SER A 239 3.16 -21.94 -26.42
N LYS A 240 2.33 -22.35 -27.42
CA LYS A 240 2.47 -21.92 -28.82
C LYS A 240 2.36 -20.43 -29.05
N TYR A 241 1.95 -19.66 -28.03
CA TYR A 241 1.76 -18.20 -28.08
C TYR A 241 3.04 -17.43 -27.76
N LYS A 242 4.08 -18.10 -27.25
CA LYS A 242 5.39 -17.47 -27.05
C LYS A 242 5.88 -16.82 -28.34
N LYS A 243 6.38 -15.58 -28.26
CA LYS A 243 6.75 -14.72 -29.40
C LYS A 243 5.59 -14.26 -30.31
N ARG A 244 4.35 -14.68 -30.03
CA ARG A 244 3.16 -14.30 -30.83
C ARG A 244 2.28 -13.27 -30.07
N VAL A 245 2.26 -13.38 -28.74
CA VAL A 245 1.45 -12.55 -27.85
C VAL A 245 2.39 -11.80 -26.90
N VAL A 246 2.33 -10.47 -26.94
CA VAL A 246 3.01 -9.60 -26.00
C VAL A 246 2.35 -9.71 -24.63
N VAL A 247 3.13 -9.87 -23.58
CA VAL A 247 2.67 -9.78 -22.19
C VAL A 247 3.41 -8.61 -21.53
N THR A 248 2.66 -7.68 -20.96
CA THR A 248 3.18 -6.54 -20.21
C THR A 248 2.19 -6.11 -19.12
N GLY A 249 2.56 -5.17 -18.29
CA GLY A 249 1.73 -4.66 -17.20
C GLY A 249 2.54 -4.33 -15.95
N LEU A 250 1.97 -4.55 -14.77
CA LEU A 250 2.62 -4.33 -13.48
C LEU A 250 3.10 -5.67 -12.92
N GLY A 251 4.39 -5.80 -12.63
CA GLY A 251 4.97 -7.06 -12.16
C GLY A 251 6.12 -6.87 -11.17
N LEU A 252 6.28 -7.84 -10.26
CA LEU A 252 7.42 -7.90 -9.35
C LEU A 252 8.67 -8.36 -10.11
N PRO A 253 9.79 -7.63 -10.07
CA PRO A 253 11.05 -8.05 -10.67
C PRO A 253 11.46 -9.47 -10.27
N SER A 254 11.29 -9.84 -8.99
CA SER A 254 11.59 -11.17 -8.47
C SER A 254 10.82 -12.29 -9.19
N GLN A 255 9.58 -12.07 -9.58
CA GLN A 255 8.73 -13.03 -10.28
C GLN A 255 8.93 -12.97 -11.79
N MET A 256 9.23 -11.79 -12.35
CA MET A 256 9.23 -11.55 -13.78
C MET A 256 10.58 -11.77 -14.46
N LYS A 257 11.70 -11.71 -13.74
CA LYS A 257 13.06 -11.81 -14.31
C LYS A 257 13.26 -13.04 -15.20
N THR A 258 12.75 -14.20 -14.80
CA THR A 258 12.83 -15.43 -15.61
C THR A 258 12.17 -15.27 -16.98
N TYR A 259 11.01 -14.60 -17.03
CA TYR A 259 10.27 -14.37 -18.28
C TYR A 259 10.89 -13.28 -19.14
N VAL A 260 11.59 -12.33 -18.52
CA VAL A 260 12.40 -11.33 -19.24
C VAL A 260 13.63 -11.99 -19.87
N HIS A 261 14.36 -12.82 -19.11
CA HIS A 261 15.56 -13.49 -19.62
C HIS A 261 15.26 -14.49 -20.74
N ASN A 262 14.16 -15.23 -20.65
CA ASN A 262 13.76 -16.19 -21.67
C ASN A 262 13.01 -15.58 -22.87
N GLY A 263 12.83 -14.24 -22.87
CA GLY A 263 12.22 -13.49 -23.97
C GLY A 263 10.69 -13.62 -24.07
N THR A 264 10.01 -14.12 -23.05
CA THR A 264 8.54 -14.16 -22.99
C THR A 264 7.96 -12.75 -22.74
N VAL A 265 8.61 -11.98 -21.87
CA VAL A 265 8.26 -10.60 -21.54
C VAL A 265 9.42 -9.69 -21.94
N THR A 266 9.16 -8.67 -22.72
CA THR A 266 10.20 -7.70 -23.12
C THR A 266 10.40 -6.61 -22.09
N ALA A 267 9.31 -6.08 -21.53
CA ALA A 267 9.32 -5.05 -20.52
C ALA A 267 8.01 -5.07 -19.72
N PHE A 268 8.06 -4.56 -18.50
CA PHE A 268 6.94 -4.38 -17.59
C PHE A 268 7.23 -3.22 -16.65
N GLN A 269 6.27 -2.82 -15.84
CA GLN A 269 6.40 -1.67 -14.93
C GLN A 269 6.06 -2.08 -13.50
N LEU A 270 6.56 -1.32 -12.53
CA LEU A 270 6.12 -1.31 -11.14
C LEU A 270 6.85 -0.17 -10.39
N TRP A 271 6.43 0.15 -9.20
CA TRP A 271 7.14 0.90 -8.15
C TRP A 271 7.75 -0.10 -7.14
N ASN A 272 8.43 0.41 -6.11
CA ASN A 272 8.88 -0.43 -5.01
C ASN A 272 7.75 -0.61 -3.97
N PRO A 273 7.18 -1.80 -3.78
CA PRO A 273 6.12 -2.02 -2.79
C PRO A 273 6.59 -1.81 -1.35
N GLU A 274 7.85 -2.14 -1.01
CA GLU A 274 8.42 -1.90 0.32
C GLU A 274 8.42 -0.41 0.66
N ASP A 275 8.84 0.44 -0.28
CA ASP A 275 8.83 1.89 -0.06
C ASP A 275 7.40 2.44 0.07
N LEU A 276 6.42 1.83 -0.62
CA LEU A 276 5.02 2.21 -0.48
C LEU A 276 4.49 1.92 0.93
N GLY A 277 4.70 0.71 1.43
CA GLY A 277 4.31 0.34 2.79
C GLY A 277 5.05 1.14 3.85
N TYR A 278 6.35 1.40 3.62
CA TYR A 278 7.17 2.25 4.49
C TYR A 278 6.62 3.67 4.59
N LEU A 279 6.28 4.29 3.46
CA LEU A 279 5.66 5.62 3.41
C LEU A 279 4.31 5.64 4.14
N ALA A 280 3.50 4.59 3.98
CA ALA A 280 2.22 4.46 4.67
C ALA A 280 2.38 4.35 6.20
N GLY A 281 3.43 3.67 6.68
CA GLY A 281 3.77 3.57 8.10
C GLY A 281 4.09 4.92 8.71
N TYR A 282 4.94 5.71 8.07
CA TYR A 282 5.24 7.07 8.51
C TYR A 282 4.01 7.97 8.48
N ALA A 283 3.19 7.87 7.44
CA ALA A 283 1.98 8.70 7.31
C ALA A 283 0.95 8.40 8.40
N VAL A 284 0.69 7.12 8.72
CA VAL A 284 -0.28 6.75 9.75
C VAL A 284 0.21 7.13 11.15
N SER A 285 1.52 7.00 11.42
CA SER A 285 2.11 7.42 12.69
C SER A 285 2.04 8.95 12.84
N ALA A 286 2.37 9.72 11.80
CA ALA A 286 2.27 11.17 11.80
C ALA A 286 0.83 11.68 12.02
N LEU A 287 -0.18 11.00 11.47
CA LEU A 287 -1.58 11.27 11.76
C LEU A 287 -1.95 10.94 13.20
N ALA A 288 -1.45 9.83 13.74
CA ALA A 288 -1.72 9.40 15.12
C ALA A 288 -1.07 10.30 16.15
N ASP A 289 0.10 10.87 15.84
CA ASP A 289 0.80 11.84 16.69
C ASP A 289 0.24 13.27 16.59
N GLY A 290 -0.59 13.53 15.58
CA GLY A 290 -1.08 14.87 15.27
C GLY A 290 -0.04 15.78 14.61
N SER A 291 1.11 15.25 14.14
CA SER A 291 2.10 16.01 13.38
C SER A 291 1.56 16.49 12.04
N ILE A 292 0.61 15.73 11.47
CA ILE A 292 -0.22 16.12 10.34
C ILE A 292 -1.69 15.84 10.66
N THR A 293 -2.58 16.54 9.95
CA THR A 293 -4.03 16.32 10.05
C THR A 293 -4.61 15.65 8.81
N GLY A 294 -3.79 15.44 7.78
CA GLY A 294 -4.18 14.89 6.48
C GLY A 294 -4.68 15.95 5.49
N LYS A 295 -4.47 17.25 5.77
CA LYS A 295 -4.89 18.34 4.87
C LYS A 295 -3.90 18.54 3.73
N VAL A 296 -4.43 18.91 2.57
CA VAL A 296 -3.62 19.31 1.40
C VAL A 296 -2.71 20.49 1.76
N GLY A 297 -1.44 20.40 1.39
CA GLY A 297 -0.39 21.36 1.68
C GLY A 297 0.47 21.01 2.90
N GLU A 298 0.01 20.12 3.79
CA GLU A 298 0.85 19.62 4.88
C GLU A 298 2.00 18.76 4.36
N THR A 299 3.10 18.74 5.13
CA THR A 299 4.30 17.96 4.80
C THR A 299 4.73 17.11 6.00
N PHE A 300 5.33 15.97 5.72
CA PHE A 300 5.98 15.14 6.73
C PHE A 300 7.24 14.47 6.18
N LYS A 301 8.11 14.03 7.09
CA LYS A 301 9.30 13.28 6.74
C LYS A 301 9.04 11.78 6.90
N ALA A 302 9.33 10.99 5.87
CA ALA A 302 9.20 9.54 5.87
C ALA A 302 10.60 8.88 5.89
N GLY A 303 11.30 8.97 7.02
CA GLY A 303 12.60 8.33 7.25
C GLY A 303 13.56 8.43 6.07
N LYS A 304 14.01 7.28 5.56
CA LYS A 304 14.92 7.15 4.40
C LYS A 304 14.37 7.73 3.08
N LEU A 305 13.06 7.84 2.94
CA LEU A 305 12.45 8.35 1.70
C LEU A 305 12.42 9.87 1.62
N GLY A 306 12.71 10.59 2.73
CA GLY A 306 12.76 12.05 2.74
C GLY A 306 11.41 12.70 3.00
N HIS A 307 11.18 13.87 2.40
CA HIS A 307 10.01 14.70 2.64
C HIS A 307 8.93 14.48 1.59
N TYR A 308 7.68 14.39 2.05
CA TYR A 308 6.48 14.27 1.22
C TYR A 308 5.50 15.39 1.52
N VAL A 309 4.76 15.80 0.50
CA VAL A 309 3.68 16.78 0.61
C VAL A 309 2.34 16.09 0.34
N ILE A 310 1.32 16.44 1.11
CA ILE A 310 -0.05 16.01 0.88
C ILE A 310 -0.64 16.86 -0.23
N ILE A 311 -1.03 16.23 -1.31
CA ILE A 311 -1.61 16.89 -2.48
C ILE A 311 -3.07 16.50 -2.68
N LYS A 312 -3.78 17.24 -3.53
CA LYS A 312 -5.14 16.91 -3.95
C LYS A 312 -5.10 15.83 -5.03
N GLY A 313 -5.77 14.71 -4.80
CA GLY A 313 -5.90 13.63 -5.78
C GLY A 313 -6.89 13.94 -6.90
N PRO A 314 -6.96 13.06 -7.92
CA PRO A 314 -7.94 13.20 -9.02
C PRO A 314 -9.39 13.10 -8.57
N ASP A 315 -9.66 12.50 -7.41
CA ASP A 315 -10.96 12.42 -6.74
C ASP A 315 -11.29 13.65 -5.87
N GLY A 316 -10.37 14.61 -5.82
CA GLY A 316 -10.49 15.82 -5.00
C GLY A 316 -10.08 15.68 -3.54
N LYS A 317 -9.72 14.46 -3.08
CA LYS A 317 -9.35 14.16 -1.70
C LYS A 317 -7.82 14.17 -1.47
N PRO A 318 -7.36 14.25 -0.20
CA PRO A 318 -5.93 14.25 0.12
C PRO A 318 -5.25 12.94 -0.26
N GLN A 319 -4.06 13.03 -0.87
CA GLN A 319 -3.18 11.91 -1.14
C GLN A 319 -1.71 12.31 -1.03
N VAL A 320 -0.85 11.31 -0.87
CA VAL A 320 0.60 11.39 -1.06
C VAL A 320 0.97 10.45 -2.18
N VAL A 321 1.88 10.85 -3.05
CA VAL A 321 2.36 10.03 -4.18
C VAL A 321 3.79 9.61 -3.91
N LEU A 322 4.06 8.29 -3.92
CA LEU A 322 5.39 7.73 -3.69
C LEU A 322 6.38 8.18 -4.77
N GLY A 323 6.02 8.01 -6.05
CA GLY A 323 6.87 8.42 -7.17
C GLY A 323 6.43 7.80 -8.49
N PRO A 324 7.17 8.03 -9.59
CA PRO A 324 6.84 7.44 -10.88
C PRO A 324 7.14 5.93 -10.89
N PRO A 325 6.41 5.13 -11.69
CA PRO A 325 6.72 3.72 -11.84
C PRO A 325 8.04 3.54 -12.61
N TYR A 326 8.80 2.50 -12.24
CA TYR A 326 9.95 2.04 -13.01
C TYR A 326 9.51 1.21 -14.22
N THR A 327 10.32 1.22 -15.28
CA THR A 327 10.19 0.27 -16.39
C THR A 327 11.33 -0.73 -16.31
N PHE A 328 10.99 -2.00 -16.20
CA PHE A 328 11.93 -3.11 -16.12
C PHE A 328 12.10 -3.78 -17.46
N THR A 329 13.34 -4.08 -17.80
CA THR A 329 13.77 -4.74 -19.03
C THR A 329 14.91 -5.69 -18.69
N LYS A 330 15.40 -6.45 -19.68
CA LYS A 330 16.58 -7.29 -19.51
C LYS A 330 17.84 -6.53 -19.02
N ALA A 331 17.92 -5.23 -19.29
CA ALA A 331 19.07 -4.40 -18.90
C ALA A 331 19.12 -4.06 -17.40
N ASN A 332 17.98 -4.12 -16.72
CA ASN A 332 17.91 -3.61 -15.33
C ASN A 332 17.16 -4.50 -14.34
N VAL A 333 16.40 -5.52 -14.79
CA VAL A 333 15.55 -6.33 -13.91
C VAL A 333 16.31 -7.00 -12.77
N ASP A 334 17.57 -7.38 -12.99
CA ASP A 334 18.40 -8.06 -11.98
C ASP A 334 18.90 -7.13 -10.87
N LYS A 335 18.79 -5.82 -11.06
CA LYS A 335 19.17 -4.82 -10.04
C LYS A 335 18.15 -4.71 -8.91
N PHE A 336 16.96 -5.28 -9.09
CA PHE A 336 15.86 -5.20 -8.14
C PHE A 336 15.56 -6.57 -7.54
N LYS A 337 15.34 -6.60 -6.22
CA LYS A 337 15.18 -7.84 -5.46
C LYS A 337 13.77 -8.03 -4.88
N PHE A 338 12.92 -7.03 -5.05
CA PHE A 338 11.51 -7.10 -4.64
C PHE A 338 10.60 -7.72 -5.68
#